data_c7e51f5396719cb7378206486e1e93da
#
_entry.id   c7e51f5396719cb7378206486e1e93da
#
_cell.length_a   1.000
_cell.length_b   1.000
_cell.length_c   1.000
_cell.angle_alpha   90.00
_cell.angle_beta   90.00
_cell.angle_gamma   90.00
#
_symmetry.space_group_name_H-M   'P 1'
#
loop_
_entity.id
_entity.type
_entity.pdbx_description
1 polymer ?
#
loop_
_entity_poly.entity_id
_entity_poly.type
_entity_poly.pdbx_seq_one_letter_code
_entity_poly.pdbx_strand_id
1 'polypeptide(L)'
;MAQLPQEFLTRMQDMLGDEFDAFLTSYDAPRTAGLRVNTKKCRTEDFPPLVPGMWKKIPWIPNGYFVPDGMRMGQSPLYAAGVFYLQEPSAMTPASRLPIEPGERVLDLCAAPGGKATELNARLKGTGLLVANDISNARAKALLRNLELFGSENVLVTNETPAGLADAVSYTHLTLPTNPRV
;
A
#
# COMPACT_ATOMS: atom_id res chain seq x y z
N MET A 1 -27.07 -2.84 -5.69
CA MET A 1 -26.69 -3.06 -4.28
C MET A 1 -26.03 -4.41 -4.12
N ALA A 2 -24.86 -4.48 -3.49
CA ALA A 2 -24.30 -5.75 -3.07
C ALA A 2 -25.24 -6.37 -2.03
N GLN A 3 -25.62 -7.65 -2.20
CA GLN A 3 -26.45 -8.33 -1.22
C GLN A 3 -25.57 -8.67 -0.01
N LEU A 4 -25.63 -7.84 1.03
CA LEU A 4 -24.85 -8.06 2.25
C LEU A 4 -25.49 -9.14 3.13
N PRO A 5 -24.70 -10.00 3.81
CA PRO A 5 -25.22 -11.02 4.71
C PRO A 5 -26.02 -10.39 5.87
N GLN A 6 -27.15 -11.01 6.25
CA GLN A 6 -28.01 -10.48 7.30
C GLN A 6 -27.30 -10.36 8.66
N GLU A 7 -26.49 -11.36 8.99
CA GLU A 7 -25.71 -11.35 10.24
C GLU A 7 -24.72 -10.17 10.30
N PHE A 8 -24.08 -9.85 9.16
CA PHE A 8 -23.21 -8.68 9.05
C PHE A 8 -23.99 -7.37 9.25
N LEU A 9 -25.18 -7.25 8.65
CA LEU A 9 -26.01 -6.07 8.80
C LEU A 9 -26.43 -5.85 10.25
N THR A 10 -26.89 -6.89 10.93
CA THR A 10 -27.26 -6.85 12.36
C THR A 10 -26.09 -6.38 13.21
N ARG A 11 -24.89 -6.98 13.01
CA ARG A 11 -23.70 -6.62 13.77
C ARG A 11 -23.28 -5.17 13.52
N MET A 12 -23.33 -4.70 12.26
CA MET A 12 -23.01 -3.31 11.93
C MET A 12 -24.00 -2.33 12.54
N GLN A 13 -25.29 -2.66 12.56
CA GLN A 13 -26.33 -1.84 13.19
C GLN A 13 -26.08 -1.70 14.69
N ASP A 14 -25.75 -2.81 15.38
CA ASP A 14 -25.44 -2.78 16.81
C ASP A 14 -24.18 -1.96 17.12
N MET A 15 -23.19 -1.97 16.22
CA MET A 15 -21.92 -1.25 16.41
C MET A 15 -22.01 0.24 16.08
N LEU A 16 -22.78 0.62 15.07
CA LEU A 16 -22.78 1.96 14.49
C LEU A 16 -23.97 2.82 14.95
N GLY A 17 -25.04 2.20 15.48
CA GLY A 17 -26.22 2.92 15.92
C GLY A 17 -26.75 3.88 14.86
N ASP A 18 -26.80 5.16 15.16
CA ASP A 18 -27.31 6.21 14.28
C ASP A 18 -26.50 6.41 12.98
N GLU A 19 -25.25 5.91 12.94
CA GLU A 19 -24.40 5.99 11.73
C GLU A 19 -24.66 4.86 10.73
N PHE A 20 -25.49 3.87 11.08
CA PHE A 20 -25.72 2.67 10.28
C PHE A 20 -26.26 2.96 8.87
N ASP A 21 -27.23 3.86 8.75
CA ASP A 21 -27.83 4.22 7.46
C ASP A 21 -26.81 4.93 6.53
N ALA A 22 -25.99 5.81 7.07
CA ALA A 22 -24.90 6.45 6.35
C ALA A 22 -23.85 5.41 5.89
N PHE A 23 -23.52 4.45 6.75
CA PHE A 23 -22.66 3.33 6.41
C PHE A 23 -23.22 2.49 5.27
N LEU A 24 -24.49 2.10 5.29
CA LEU A 24 -25.12 1.35 4.19
C LEU A 24 -25.09 2.13 2.88
N THR A 25 -25.41 3.41 2.92
CA THR A 25 -25.38 4.28 1.74
C THR A 25 -23.99 4.35 1.11
N SER A 26 -22.92 4.21 1.92
CA SER A 26 -21.53 4.21 1.41
C SER A 26 -21.22 3.05 0.45
N TYR A 27 -21.97 1.94 0.51
CA TYR A 27 -21.79 0.80 -0.41
C TYR A 27 -22.28 1.10 -1.84
N ASP A 28 -23.14 2.10 -2.02
CA ASP A 28 -23.62 2.54 -3.33
C ASP A 28 -22.67 3.60 -3.95
N ALA A 29 -21.73 4.12 -3.18
CA ALA A 29 -20.74 5.06 -3.68
C ALA A 29 -19.77 4.39 -4.67
N PRO A 30 -19.31 5.12 -5.71
CA PRO A 30 -18.28 4.61 -6.63
C PRO A 30 -17.01 4.19 -5.87
N ARG A 31 -16.40 3.10 -6.31
CA ARG A 31 -15.13 2.65 -5.73
C ARG A 31 -14.06 3.71 -5.96
N THR A 32 -13.43 4.16 -4.91
CA THR A 32 -12.30 5.07 -4.98
C THR A 32 -11.03 4.29 -5.28
N ALA A 33 -10.42 4.56 -6.42
CA ALA A 33 -9.10 4.03 -6.77
C ALA A 33 -8.03 5.09 -6.49
N GLY A 34 -6.87 4.65 -6.06
CA GLY A 34 -5.72 5.52 -5.83
C GLY A 34 -4.47 4.99 -6.50
N LEU A 35 -3.53 5.88 -6.71
CA LEU A 35 -2.16 5.56 -7.05
C LEU A 35 -1.19 6.35 -6.19
N ARG A 36 -0.03 5.77 -5.97
CA ARG A 36 1.06 6.39 -5.24
C ARG A 36 2.29 6.47 -6.14
N VAL A 37 2.78 7.68 -6.36
CA VAL A 37 3.96 7.95 -7.19
C VAL A 37 5.20 7.35 -6.53
N ASN A 38 6.03 6.67 -7.31
CA ASN A 38 7.33 6.18 -6.89
C ASN A 38 8.34 7.34 -6.92
N THR A 39 8.63 7.89 -5.76
CA THR A 39 9.50 9.06 -5.62
C THR A 39 10.98 8.79 -5.96
N LYS A 40 11.37 7.52 -6.13
CA LYS A 40 12.69 7.14 -6.66
C LYS A 40 12.81 7.34 -8.18
N LYS A 41 11.68 7.36 -8.91
CA LYS A 41 11.64 7.45 -10.37
C LYS A 41 11.01 8.72 -10.92
N CYS A 42 10.14 9.36 -10.15
CA CYS A 42 9.40 10.53 -10.58
C CYS A 42 9.10 11.43 -9.38
N ARG A 43 9.33 12.74 -9.49
CA ARG A 43 8.85 13.66 -8.47
C ARG A 43 7.33 13.70 -8.49
N THR A 44 6.72 13.85 -7.34
CA THR A 44 5.26 13.81 -7.21
C THR A 44 4.57 14.85 -8.09
N GLU A 45 5.11 16.05 -8.16
CA GLU A 45 4.59 17.17 -8.96
C GLU A 45 4.75 16.98 -10.47
N ASP A 46 5.70 16.17 -10.90
CA ASP A 46 5.95 15.91 -12.32
C ASP A 46 5.04 14.80 -12.88
N PHE A 47 4.36 14.05 -12.02
CA PHE A 47 3.50 12.94 -12.45
C PHE A 47 2.24 13.38 -13.22
N PRO A 48 1.45 14.39 -12.79
CA PRO A 48 0.25 14.80 -13.52
C PRO A 48 0.48 15.22 -14.98
N PRO A 49 1.56 15.92 -15.34
CA PRO A 49 1.86 16.24 -16.74
C PRO A 49 2.16 15.02 -17.61
N LEU A 50 2.62 13.91 -17.04
CA LEU A 50 2.94 12.68 -17.79
C LEU A 50 1.69 11.91 -18.22
N VAL A 51 0.57 12.13 -17.53
CA VAL A 51 -0.69 11.41 -17.79
C VAL A 51 -1.82 12.44 -17.83
N PRO A 52 -2.33 12.79 -19.02
CA PRO A 52 -3.44 13.74 -19.14
C PRO A 52 -4.65 13.30 -18.32
N GLY A 53 -5.19 14.20 -17.51
CA GLY A 53 -6.34 13.94 -16.65
C GLY A 53 -6.49 14.96 -15.52
N MET A 54 -7.65 14.97 -14.86
CA MET A 54 -7.88 15.81 -13.69
C MET A 54 -7.44 15.06 -12.42
N TRP A 55 -6.18 15.21 -12.05
CA TRP A 55 -5.61 14.57 -10.88
C TRP A 55 -5.96 15.31 -9.60
N LYS A 56 -6.60 14.60 -8.65
CA LYS A 56 -6.87 15.10 -7.30
C LYS A 56 -5.91 14.42 -6.32
N LYS A 57 -5.17 15.23 -5.55
CA LYS A 57 -4.28 14.69 -4.49
C LYS A 57 -5.10 14.01 -3.40
N ILE A 58 -4.55 12.92 -2.85
CA ILE A 58 -5.04 12.32 -1.61
C ILE A 58 -4.49 13.18 -0.46
N PRO A 59 -5.36 13.87 0.33
CA PRO A 59 -4.90 14.90 1.27
C PRO A 59 -3.93 14.41 2.34
N TRP A 60 -3.99 13.12 2.69
CA TRP A 60 -3.17 12.53 3.76
C TRP A 60 -1.99 11.71 3.24
N ILE A 61 -1.79 11.61 1.91
CA ILE A 61 -0.69 10.89 1.27
C ILE A 61 0.12 11.87 0.42
N PRO A 62 1.35 12.23 0.81
CA PRO A 62 2.15 13.27 0.13
C PRO A 62 2.36 13.02 -1.36
N ASN A 63 2.56 11.75 -1.76
CA ASN A 63 2.81 11.31 -3.13
C ASN A 63 1.62 10.55 -3.74
N GLY A 64 0.40 10.71 -3.18
CA GLY A 64 -0.81 9.99 -3.59
C GLY A 64 -1.77 10.84 -4.42
N TYR A 65 -2.39 10.19 -5.41
CA TYR A 65 -3.47 10.77 -6.21
C TYR A 65 -4.65 9.82 -6.31
N PHE A 66 -5.85 10.37 -6.33
CA PHE A 66 -7.04 9.64 -6.75
C PHE A 66 -6.97 9.40 -8.26
N VAL A 67 -7.28 8.17 -8.68
CA VAL A 67 -7.38 7.84 -10.10
C VAL A 67 -8.70 8.38 -10.65
N PRO A 68 -8.69 9.22 -11.70
CA PRO A 68 -9.91 9.70 -12.31
C PRO A 68 -10.80 8.55 -12.83
N ASP A 69 -12.11 8.72 -12.76
CA ASP A 69 -13.07 7.73 -13.21
C ASP A 69 -12.84 7.34 -14.67
N GLY A 70 -12.99 6.06 -14.96
CA GLY A 70 -12.81 5.51 -16.31
C GLY A 70 -11.34 5.30 -16.74
N MET A 71 -10.35 5.77 -15.97
CA MET A 71 -8.94 5.57 -16.32
C MET A 71 -8.45 4.16 -15.94
N ARG A 72 -7.84 3.47 -16.93
CA ARG A 72 -7.27 2.12 -16.74
C ARG A 72 -5.76 2.19 -16.49
N MET A 73 -5.37 2.74 -15.36
CA MET A 73 -3.97 2.98 -15.02
C MET A 73 -3.09 1.71 -14.98
N GLY A 74 -3.66 0.53 -14.72
CA GLY A 74 -2.94 -0.74 -14.77
C GLY A 74 -2.45 -1.16 -16.17
N GLN A 75 -2.96 -0.51 -17.23
CA GLN A 75 -2.51 -0.72 -18.62
C GLN A 75 -1.51 0.34 -19.09
N SER A 76 -1.17 1.30 -18.24
CA SER A 76 -0.24 2.37 -18.56
C SER A 76 1.20 1.85 -18.69
N PRO A 77 1.98 2.28 -19.70
CA PRO A 77 3.42 2.01 -19.75
C PRO A 77 4.17 2.49 -18.50
N LEU A 78 3.72 3.57 -17.87
CA LEU A 78 4.30 4.08 -16.63
C LEU A 78 4.08 3.12 -15.45
N TYR A 79 2.95 2.37 -15.42
CA TYR A 79 2.72 1.31 -14.46
C TYR A 79 3.71 0.16 -14.67
N ALA A 80 3.88 -0.28 -15.92
CA ALA A 80 4.84 -1.31 -16.28
C ALA A 80 6.30 -0.89 -16.01
N ALA A 81 6.60 0.41 -16.02
CA ALA A 81 7.89 0.99 -15.66
C ALA A 81 8.08 1.21 -14.14
N GLY A 82 7.07 0.92 -13.32
CA GLY A 82 7.12 1.10 -11.86
C GLY A 82 7.20 2.57 -11.42
N VAL A 83 6.63 3.49 -12.21
CA VAL A 83 6.58 4.92 -11.87
C VAL A 83 5.55 5.21 -10.78
N PHE A 84 4.53 4.36 -10.64
CA PHE A 84 3.53 4.45 -9.58
C PHE A 84 3.01 3.08 -9.19
N TYR A 85 2.47 2.99 -7.97
CA TYR A 85 1.78 1.81 -7.42
C TYR A 85 0.28 2.06 -7.36
N LEU A 86 -0.53 1.15 -7.87
CA LEU A 86 -1.99 1.19 -7.69
C LEU A 86 -2.34 0.64 -6.32
N GLN A 87 -2.99 1.44 -5.51
CA GLN A 87 -3.35 1.07 -4.14
C GLN A 87 -4.59 1.85 -3.71
N GLU A 88 -5.41 1.23 -2.90
CA GLU A 88 -6.54 1.89 -2.26
C GLU A 88 -6.02 2.98 -1.30
N PRO A 89 -6.62 4.19 -1.28
CA PRO A 89 -6.09 5.33 -0.54
C PRO A 89 -5.88 5.10 0.97
N SER A 90 -6.78 4.37 1.65
CA SER A 90 -6.63 4.09 3.09
C SER A 90 -5.46 3.13 3.34
N ALA A 91 -5.24 2.15 2.44
CA ALA A 91 -4.14 1.20 2.55
C ALA A 91 -2.74 1.82 2.37
N MET A 92 -2.65 3.04 1.84
CA MET A 92 -1.40 3.80 1.76
C MET A 92 -1.00 4.40 3.11
N THR A 93 -1.97 4.65 4.00
CA THR A 93 -1.81 5.42 5.24
C THR A 93 -0.73 4.86 6.18
N PRO A 94 -0.68 3.55 6.49
CA PRO A 94 0.29 3.04 7.46
C PRO A 94 1.74 3.35 7.08
N ALA A 95 2.14 3.04 5.84
CA ALA A 95 3.51 3.29 5.38
C ALA A 95 3.85 4.78 5.29
N SER A 96 2.85 5.63 4.97
CA SER A 96 3.06 7.07 4.85
C SER A 96 3.20 7.78 6.21
N ARG A 97 2.69 7.17 7.30
CA ARG A 97 2.66 7.77 8.64
C ARG A 97 3.74 7.28 9.59
N LEU A 98 4.38 6.16 9.27
CA LEU A 98 5.53 5.71 10.05
C LEU A 98 6.66 6.75 9.94
N PRO A 99 7.32 7.11 11.05
CA PRO A 99 8.39 8.11 11.06
C PRO A 99 9.72 7.50 10.59
N ILE A 100 9.75 6.99 9.35
CA ILE A 100 10.93 6.35 8.78
C ILE A 100 11.94 7.40 8.33
N GLU A 101 13.17 7.25 8.79
CA GLU A 101 14.32 8.08 8.41
C GLU A 101 15.37 7.27 7.64
N PRO A 102 16.14 7.93 6.75
CA PRO A 102 17.26 7.29 6.08
C PRO A 102 18.26 6.66 7.06
N GLY A 103 18.72 5.45 6.77
CA GLY A 103 19.67 4.71 7.61
C GLY A 103 19.04 3.73 8.59
N GLU A 104 17.73 3.76 8.77
CA GLU A 104 17.02 2.87 9.70
C GLU A 104 16.86 1.46 9.17
N ARG A 105 16.52 0.54 10.09
CA ARG A 105 16.18 -0.85 9.78
C ARG A 105 14.70 -1.07 10.00
N VAL A 106 14.00 -1.42 8.93
CA VAL A 106 12.54 -1.56 8.89
C VAL A 106 12.17 -2.99 8.60
N LEU A 107 11.24 -3.57 9.35
CA LEU A 107 10.66 -4.88 9.11
C LEU A 107 9.20 -4.74 8.67
N ASP A 108 8.86 -5.23 7.47
CA ASP A 108 7.49 -5.44 7.02
C ASP A 108 7.18 -6.94 7.06
N LEU A 109 6.51 -7.40 8.12
CA LEU A 109 6.24 -8.83 8.37
C LEU A 109 5.28 -9.46 7.38
N CYS A 110 4.38 -8.69 6.79
CA CYS A 110 3.35 -9.16 5.86
C CYS A 110 3.33 -8.25 4.62
N ALA A 111 4.47 -8.19 3.95
CA ALA A 111 4.78 -7.17 2.95
C ALA A 111 4.06 -7.35 1.62
N ALA A 112 3.77 -8.61 1.22
CA ALA A 112 3.21 -8.87 -0.10
C ALA A 112 1.79 -8.30 -0.29
N PRO A 113 1.52 -7.76 -1.48
CA PRO A 113 2.31 -7.74 -2.71
C PRO A 113 3.34 -6.60 -2.82
N GLY A 114 3.57 -5.78 -1.79
CA GLY A 114 4.60 -4.74 -1.77
C GLY A 114 4.11 -3.30 -1.68
N GLY A 115 2.81 -3.07 -1.50
CA GLY A 115 2.24 -1.72 -1.44
C GLY A 115 2.80 -0.87 -0.31
N LYS A 116 3.05 -1.43 0.87
CA LYS A 116 3.73 -0.75 1.97
C LYS A 116 5.24 -0.78 1.79
N ALA A 117 5.79 -1.96 1.50
CA ALA A 117 7.23 -2.18 1.38
C ALA A 117 7.90 -1.24 0.36
N THR A 118 7.29 -0.99 -0.80
CA THR A 118 7.83 -0.06 -1.82
C THR A 118 7.86 1.39 -1.33
N GLU A 119 6.91 1.82 -0.51
CA GLU A 119 6.94 3.15 0.11
C GLU A 119 8.01 3.26 1.18
N LEU A 120 8.09 2.28 2.08
CA LEU A 120 9.10 2.23 3.14
C LEU A 120 10.51 2.27 2.54
N ASN A 121 10.75 1.48 1.48
CA ASN A 121 12.04 1.50 0.78
C ASN A 121 12.35 2.84 0.13
N ALA A 122 11.36 3.49 -0.49
CA ALA A 122 11.55 4.82 -1.08
C ALA A 122 11.95 5.86 -0.02
N ARG A 123 11.38 5.78 1.19
CA ARG A 123 11.68 6.69 2.30
C ARG A 123 13.05 6.45 2.93
N LEU A 124 13.59 5.24 2.86
CA LEU A 124 14.96 4.94 3.27
C LEU A 124 16.03 5.56 2.34
N LYS A 125 15.64 6.07 1.16
CA LYS A 125 16.51 6.79 0.22
C LYS A 125 17.82 6.06 -0.10
N GLY A 126 17.75 4.74 -0.28
CA GLY A 126 18.90 3.91 -0.62
C GLY A 126 19.87 3.64 0.55
N THR A 127 19.49 3.98 1.78
CA THR A 127 20.28 3.73 3.00
C THR A 127 19.51 2.88 4.00
N GLY A 128 20.19 2.33 5.01
CA GLY A 128 19.53 1.45 5.96
C GLY A 128 19.20 0.07 5.36
N LEU A 129 18.16 -0.58 5.87
CA LEU A 129 17.73 -1.91 5.43
C LEU A 129 16.21 -2.06 5.56
N LEU A 130 15.56 -2.54 4.50
CA LEU A 130 14.20 -3.07 4.59
C LEU A 130 14.23 -4.60 4.58
N VAL A 131 13.70 -5.25 5.60
CA VAL A 131 13.36 -6.67 5.57
C VAL A 131 11.88 -6.80 5.26
N ALA A 132 11.55 -7.38 4.11
CA ALA A 132 10.19 -7.54 3.62
C ALA A 132 9.82 -9.02 3.57
N ASN A 133 8.93 -9.45 4.45
CA ASN A 133 8.56 -10.85 4.64
C ASN A 133 7.15 -11.15 4.16
N ASP A 134 6.94 -12.36 3.66
CA ASP A 134 5.59 -12.94 3.56
C ASP A 134 5.67 -14.46 3.73
N ILE A 135 4.78 -15.02 4.56
CA ILE A 135 4.74 -16.45 4.84
C ILE A 135 4.38 -17.31 3.61
N SER A 136 3.72 -16.73 2.62
CA SER A 136 3.35 -17.41 1.38
C SER A 136 4.46 -17.25 0.33
N ASN A 137 5.06 -18.34 -0.10
CA ASN A 137 6.10 -18.34 -1.15
C ASN A 137 5.62 -17.67 -2.45
N ALA A 138 4.39 -17.96 -2.88
CA ALA A 138 3.82 -17.35 -4.09
C ALA A 138 3.69 -15.83 -3.95
N ARG A 139 3.30 -15.34 -2.76
CA ARG A 139 3.19 -13.92 -2.47
C ARG A 139 4.54 -13.26 -2.31
N ALA A 140 5.53 -13.94 -1.69
CA ALA A 140 6.90 -13.44 -1.57
C ALA A 140 7.57 -13.24 -2.95
N LYS A 141 7.30 -14.13 -3.93
CA LYS A 141 7.74 -13.94 -5.32
C LYS A 141 7.12 -12.72 -5.98
N ALA A 142 5.82 -12.46 -5.75
CA ALA A 142 5.16 -11.26 -6.25
C ALA A 142 5.71 -9.99 -5.59
N LEU A 143 6.00 -10.05 -4.30
CA LEU A 143 6.65 -8.98 -3.54
C LEU A 143 8.03 -8.64 -4.13
N LEU A 144 8.88 -9.65 -4.33
CA LEU A 144 10.22 -9.48 -4.91
C LEU A 144 10.13 -8.78 -6.27
N ARG A 145 9.27 -9.28 -7.18
CA ARG A 145 9.06 -8.68 -8.50
C ARG A 145 8.65 -7.19 -8.42
N ASN A 146 7.76 -6.86 -7.49
CA ASN A 146 7.31 -5.48 -7.33
C ASN A 146 8.42 -4.58 -6.75
N LEU A 147 9.21 -5.07 -5.81
CA LEU A 147 10.36 -4.33 -5.27
C LEU A 147 11.42 -4.08 -6.35
N GLU A 148 11.75 -5.08 -7.16
CA GLU A 148 12.65 -4.93 -8.31
C GLU A 148 12.10 -3.92 -9.32
N LEU A 149 10.83 -4.04 -9.69
CA LEU A 149 10.16 -3.10 -10.61
C LEU A 149 10.22 -1.66 -10.09
N PHE A 150 10.13 -1.46 -8.79
CA PHE A 150 10.18 -0.13 -8.16
C PHE A 150 11.61 0.40 -7.97
N GLY A 151 12.64 -0.40 -8.30
CA GLY A 151 14.05 -0.04 -8.11
C GLY A 151 14.41 0.03 -6.64
N SER A 152 13.87 -0.90 -5.83
CA SER A 152 14.17 -0.97 -4.41
C SER A 152 15.61 -1.46 -4.21
N GLU A 153 16.36 -0.69 -3.47
CA GLU A 153 17.72 -0.99 -3.00
C GLU A 153 17.67 -1.33 -1.51
N ASN A 154 18.72 -1.92 -0.97
CA ASN A 154 18.86 -2.23 0.46
C ASN A 154 17.62 -2.98 1.01
N VAL A 155 17.15 -3.99 0.28
CA VAL A 155 16.02 -4.81 0.66
C VAL A 155 16.37 -6.27 0.72
N LEU A 156 15.93 -6.95 1.78
CA LEU A 156 15.97 -8.39 1.92
C LEU A 156 14.56 -8.94 1.90
N VAL A 157 14.24 -9.79 0.93
CA VAL A 157 12.94 -10.48 0.87
C VAL A 157 13.07 -11.84 1.54
N THR A 158 12.22 -12.12 2.50
CA THR A 158 12.17 -13.38 3.23
C THR A 158 10.82 -14.08 3.06
N ASN A 159 10.83 -15.40 3.22
CA ASN A 159 9.62 -16.22 3.22
C ASN A 159 9.61 -17.08 4.48
N GLU A 160 9.33 -16.43 5.62
CA GLU A 160 9.46 -17.03 6.95
C GLU A 160 8.23 -16.75 7.82
N THR A 161 8.10 -17.55 8.87
CA THR A 161 7.14 -17.26 9.94
C THR A 161 7.65 -16.11 10.81
N PRO A 162 6.75 -15.34 11.47
CA PRO A 162 7.18 -14.31 12.43
C PRO A 162 8.09 -14.83 13.53
N ALA A 163 7.84 -16.05 14.02
CA ALA A 163 8.68 -16.70 15.03
C ALA A 163 10.10 -16.99 14.51
N GLY A 164 10.23 -17.45 13.24
CA GLY A 164 11.54 -17.71 12.62
C GLY A 164 12.36 -16.44 12.38
N LEU A 165 11.71 -15.28 12.32
CA LEU A 165 12.38 -13.99 12.17
C LEU A 165 12.73 -13.32 13.50
N ALA A 166 12.08 -13.70 14.61
CA ALA A 166 12.20 -12.99 15.89
C ALA A 166 13.65 -12.91 16.38
N ASP A 167 14.42 -13.99 16.20
CA ASP A 167 15.81 -14.05 16.64
C ASP A 167 16.81 -13.59 15.58
N ALA A 168 16.37 -13.48 14.33
CA ALA A 168 17.26 -13.21 13.18
C ALA A 168 17.33 -11.73 12.79
N VAL A 169 16.33 -10.92 13.16
CA VAL A 169 16.19 -9.54 12.67
C VAL A 169 16.15 -8.54 13.81
N SER A 170 17.11 -7.61 13.81
CA SER A 170 17.06 -6.38 14.62
C SER A 170 16.57 -5.24 13.76
N TYR A 171 15.49 -4.59 14.18
CA TYR A 171 14.80 -3.51 13.44
C TYR A 171 14.44 -2.34 14.35
N THR A 172 14.24 -1.15 13.74
CA THR A 172 13.76 0.07 14.42
C THR A 172 12.26 0.25 14.29
N HIS A 173 11.68 -0.20 13.17
CA HIS A 173 10.24 -0.10 12.90
C HIS A 173 9.68 -1.42 12.38
N LEU A 174 8.42 -1.69 12.75
CA LEU A 174 7.66 -2.88 12.36
C LEU A 174 6.36 -2.48 11.67
N THR A 175 6.03 -3.12 10.54
CA THR A 175 4.71 -3.03 9.92
C THR A 175 3.98 -4.38 9.96
N LEU A 176 2.66 -4.31 10.11
CA LEU A 176 1.76 -5.45 10.12
C LEU A 176 0.72 -5.32 8.98
N PRO A 177 -0.01 -6.39 8.65
CA PRO A 177 -1.08 -6.31 7.67
C PRO A 177 -2.13 -5.29 8.09
N THR A 178 -2.61 -4.49 7.14
CA THR A 178 -3.70 -3.54 7.34
C THR A 178 -5.07 -4.17 7.18
N ASN A 179 -5.11 -5.41 6.68
CA ASN A 179 -6.35 -6.17 6.49
C ASN A 179 -6.13 -7.57 7.07
N PRO A 180 -6.55 -7.85 8.31
CA PRO A 180 -6.64 -9.22 8.78
C PRO A 180 -7.65 -9.94 7.86
N ARG A 181 -7.20 -10.97 7.17
CA ARG A 181 -8.15 -11.88 6.52
C ARG A 181 -8.90 -12.59 7.63
N VAL A 182 -10.17 -12.27 7.75
CA VAL A 182 -11.13 -13.09 8.49
C VAL A 182 -11.33 -14.38 7.69
#